data_5468e0b424ec7a1b87012fae1400c981
#
_entry.id   5468e0b424ec7a1b87012fae1400c981
#
_cell.length_a   1.000
_cell.length_b   1.000
_cell.length_c   1.000
_cell.angle_alpha   90.00
_cell.angle_beta   90.00
_cell.angle_gamma   90.00
#
_symmetry.space_group_name_H-M   'P 1'
#
loop_
_entity.id
_entity.type
_entity.pdbx_description
1 polymer ?
#
loop_
_entity_poly.entity_id
_entity_poly.type
_entity_poly.pdbx_seq_one_letter_code
_entity_poly.pdbx_strand_id
1 'polypeptide(L)'
;YKRQGYDILFFWVARMMLFGLFAMDGKQPFHTIALHGLVRDQFGKKMSKSRGNTIDPIEFMDKYGTDALRFTLARGANPGKDQALAEDWVGGSRNFATKLWNATRFAMMNGATIQGELPATASLNGIDKWILSRLSETISEVDSLLESYEFARACDRIYHFAWDDLCDWYLELSKESFA
;
A
#
# COMPACT_ATOMS: atom_id res chain seq x y z
N TYR A 1 18.76 1.23 -5.89
CA TYR A 1 18.72 0.56 -4.57
C TYR A 1 18.53 -0.94 -4.70
N LYS A 2 18.83 -1.70 -3.64
CA LYS A 2 18.62 -3.14 -3.55
C LYS A 2 17.63 -3.44 -2.42
N ARG A 3 16.51 -4.10 -2.75
CA ARG A 3 15.55 -4.61 -1.76
C ARG A 3 15.83 -6.09 -1.49
N GLN A 4 15.86 -6.47 -0.20
CA GLN A 4 16.25 -7.82 0.19
C GLN A 4 15.67 -8.22 1.55
N GLY A 5 15.32 -9.50 1.71
CA GLY A 5 15.08 -10.07 3.02
C GLY A 5 16.35 -10.07 3.89
N TYR A 6 16.21 -9.80 5.16
CA TYR A 6 17.35 -9.69 6.07
C TYR A 6 18.13 -11.00 6.22
N ASP A 7 17.48 -12.14 6.06
CA ASP A 7 18.03 -13.47 6.27
C ASP A 7 19.07 -13.90 5.22
N ILE A 8 19.07 -13.26 4.05
CA ILE A 8 20.02 -13.52 2.97
C ILE A 8 20.90 -12.32 2.62
N LEU A 9 20.96 -11.33 3.51
CA LEU A 9 21.79 -10.13 3.36
C LEU A 9 23.24 -10.48 3.06
N PHE A 10 23.84 -11.34 3.89
CA PHE A 10 25.24 -11.74 3.74
C PHE A 10 25.49 -12.52 2.47
N PHE A 11 24.60 -13.45 2.10
CA PHE A 11 24.79 -14.31 0.93
C PHE A 11 24.61 -13.56 -0.39
N TRP A 12 23.68 -12.61 -0.46
CA TRP A 12 23.38 -11.92 -1.71
C TRP A 12 23.93 -10.50 -1.76
N VAL A 13 23.65 -9.68 -0.78
CA VAL A 13 24.04 -8.27 -0.81
C VAL A 13 25.55 -8.11 -0.68
N ALA A 14 26.18 -8.79 0.27
CA ALA A 14 27.63 -8.75 0.43
C ALA A 14 28.36 -9.25 -0.84
N ARG A 15 27.90 -10.36 -1.43
CA ARG A 15 28.46 -10.87 -2.68
C ARG A 15 28.29 -9.89 -3.84
N MET A 16 27.11 -9.31 -4.02
CA MET A 16 26.87 -8.31 -5.06
C MET A 16 27.78 -7.10 -4.89
N MET A 17 27.99 -6.63 -3.66
CA MET A 17 28.91 -5.53 -3.36
C MET A 17 30.33 -5.89 -3.70
N LEU A 18 30.82 -7.03 -3.22
CA LEU A 18 32.21 -7.48 -3.45
C LEU A 18 32.52 -7.69 -4.93
N PHE A 19 31.65 -8.42 -5.65
CA PHE A 19 31.82 -8.66 -7.07
C PHE A 19 31.65 -7.38 -7.89
N GLY A 20 30.69 -6.52 -7.53
CA GLY A 20 30.50 -5.24 -8.19
C GLY A 20 31.73 -4.35 -8.06
N LEU A 21 32.26 -4.17 -6.88
CA LEU A 21 33.48 -3.40 -6.64
C LEU A 21 34.69 -3.97 -7.38
N PHE A 22 34.82 -5.32 -7.38
CA PHE A 22 35.95 -5.98 -8.05
C PHE A 22 35.85 -5.88 -9.59
N ALA A 23 34.68 -6.15 -10.16
CA ALA A 23 34.52 -6.24 -11.62
C ALA A 23 34.23 -4.90 -12.31
N MET A 24 33.84 -3.86 -11.58
CA MET A 24 33.41 -2.56 -12.10
C MET A 24 34.30 -1.40 -11.62
N ASP A 25 35.59 -1.63 -11.52
CA ASP A 25 36.60 -0.62 -11.17
C ASP A 25 36.25 0.19 -9.91
N GLY A 26 35.83 -0.50 -8.86
CA GLY A 26 35.48 0.11 -7.58
C GLY A 26 34.10 0.78 -7.52
N LYS A 27 33.28 0.66 -8.55
CA LYS A 27 31.92 1.22 -8.55
C LYS A 27 30.97 0.34 -7.74
N GLN A 28 30.31 0.96 -6.77
CA GLN A 28 29.29 0.25 -5.98
C GLN A 28 28.03 -0.01 -6.80
N PRO A 29 27.43 -1.22 -6.75
CA PRO A 29 26.27 -1.57 -7.57
C PRO A 29 24.96 -0.90 -7.12
N PHE A 30 24.87 -0.45 -5.88
CA PHE A 30 23.71 0.25 -5.32
C PHE A 30 24.10 1.05 -4.07
N HIS A 31 23.36 2.13 -3.80
CA HIS A 31 23.61 3.06 -2.69
C HIS A 31 22.79 2.74 -1.46
N THR A 32 21.60 2.16 -1.65
CA THR A 32 20.64 1.91 -0.58
C THR A 32 20.29 0.43 -0.54
N ILE A 33 20.26 -0.14 0.65
CA ILE A 33 19.81 -1.50 0.93
C ILE A 33 18.55 -1.41 1.77
N ALA A 34 17.39 -1.62 1.14
CA ALA A 34 16.10 -1.66 1.82
C ALA A 34 15.83 -3.08 2.32
N LEU A 35 15.99 -3.30 3.62
CA LEU A 35 15.72 -4.58 4.26
C LEU A 35 14.26 -4.69 4.64
N HIS A 36 13.66 -5.83 4.31
CA HIS A 36 12.30 -6.17 4.70
C HIS A 36 12.27 -7.47 5.51
N GLY A 37 11.22 -7.65 6.31
CA GLY A 37 10.95 -8.88 7.04
C GLY A 37 10.47 -10.01 6.12
N LEU A 38 10.33 -11.19 6.70
CA LEU A 38 9.79 -12.38 6.01
C LEU A 38 8.28 -12.47 6.22
N VAL A 39 7.61 -13.00 5.20
CA VAL A 39 6.22 -13.42 5.35
C VAL A 39 6.20 -14.77 6.06
N ARG A 40 5.44 -14.86 7.14
CA ARG A 40 5.26 -16.05 7.98
C ARG A 40 3.83 -16.54 7.87
N ASP A 41 3.58 -17.78 8.31
CA ASP A 41 2.22 -18.30 8.39
C ASP A 41 1.38 -17.51 9.44
N GLN A 42 0.10 -17.78 9.51
CA GLN A 42 -0.84 -17.10 10.43
C GLN A 42 -0.45 -17.23 11.92
N PHE A 43 0.38 -18.19 12.28
CA PHE A 43 0.89 -18.40 13.63
C PHE A 43 2.27 -17.78 13.86
N GLY A 44 2.79 -17.04 12.89
CA GLY A 44 4.11 -16.40 12.96
C GLY A 44 5.30 -17.35 12.74
N LYS A 45 5.07 -18.59 12.28
CA LYS A 45 6.13 -19.57 12.01
C LYS A 45 6.69 -19.37 10.60
N LYS A 46 8.00 -19.61 10.44
CA LYS A 46 8.64 -19.60 9.12
C LYS A 46 8.00 -20.67 8.21
N MET A 47 7.54 -20.26 7.05
CA MET A 47 6.98 -21.18 6.05
C MET A 47 8.06 -22.07 5.45
N SER A 48 7.74 -23.35 5.25
CA SER A 48 8.59 -24.29 4.52
C SER A 48 7.72 -25.39 3.87
N LYS A 49 8.14 -25.85 2.70
CA LYS A 49 7.47 -26.95 1.99
C LYS A 49 7.42 -28.24 2.82
N SER A 50 8.49 -28.53 3.58
CA SER A 50 8.57 -29.72 4.42
C SER A 50 7.63 -29.71 5.63
N ARG A 51 7.16 -28.53 6.06
CA ARG A 51 6.19 -28.38 7.16
C ARG A 51 4.75 -28.29 6.66
N GLY A 52 4.54 -28.15 5.34
CA GLY A 52 3.20 -28.03 4.78
C GLY A 52 2.47 -26.72 5.16
N ASN A 53 3.18 -25.70 5.64
CA ASN A 53 2.61 -24.43 6.07
C ASN A 53 2.92 -23.28 5.09
N THR A 54 3.23 -23.62 3.85
CA THR A 54 3.40 -22.64 2.78
C THR A 54 2.05 -22.16 2.28
N ILE A 55 1.93 -20.86 2.11
CA ILE A 55 0.75 -20.23 1.49
C ILE A 55 1.05 -20.06 0.01
N ASP A 56 0.17 -20.58 -0.84
CA ASP A 56 0.24 -20.30 -2.28
C ASP A 56 -0.38 -18.92 -2.56
N PRO A 57 0.40 -17.95 -3.04
CA PRO A 57 -0.14 -16.64 -3.36
C PRO A 57 -1.22 -16.68 -4.46
N ILE A 58 -1.18 -17.66 -5.36
CA ILE A 58 -2.17 -17.79 -6.44
C ILE A 58 -3.56 -18.11 -5.86
N GLU A 59 -3.65 -19.03 -4.90
CA GLU A 59 -4.92 -19.35 -4.23
C GLU A 59 -5.53 -18.11 -3.55
N PHE A 60 -4.71 -17.28 -2.92
CA PHE A 60 -5.16 -16.03 -2.30
C PHE A 60 -5.59 -15.00 -3.35
N MET A 61 -4.87 -14.91 -4.48
CA MET A 61 -5.25 -14.02 -5.58
C MET A 61 -6.58 -14.43 -6.21
N ASP A 62 -6.80 -15.72 -6.43
CA ASP A 62 -8.05 -16.24 -7.00
C ASP A 62 -9.24 -16.00 -6.05
N LYS A 63 -9.04 -16.17 -4.75
CA LYS A 63 -10.10 -16.04 -3.74
C LYS A 63 -10.43 -14.59 -3.40
N TYR A 64 -9.42 -13.74 -3.26
CA TYR A 64 -9.57 -12.37 -2.72
C TYR A 64 -9.26 -11.27 -3.73
N GLY A 65 -8.62 -11.60 -4.83
CA GLY A 65 -8.11 -10.66 -5.82
C GLY A 65 -6.64 -10.28 -5.57
N THR A 66 -5.93 -10.01 -6.65
CA THR A 66 -4.51 -9.66 -6.63
C THR A 66 -4.22 -8.41 -5.82
N ASP A 67 -5.05 -7.37 -5.96
CA ASP A 67 -4.87 -6.10 -5.26
C ASP A 67 -5.02 -6.24 -3.74
N ALA A 68 -5.96 -7.10 -3.28
CA ALA A 68 -6.14 -7.38 -1.87
C ALA A 68 -4.88 -7.99 -1.24
N LEU A 69 -4.30 -8.99 -1.88
CA LEU A 69 -3.06 -9.62 -1.41
C LEU A 69 -1.89 -8.61 -1.42
N ARG A 70 -1.71 -7.88 -2.52
CA ARG A 70 -0.64 -6.88 -2.65
C ARG A 70 -0.75 -5.79 -1.60
N PHE A 71 -1.96 -5.24 -1.39
CA PHE A 71 -2.19 -4.22 -0.38
C PHE A 71 -1.92 -4.74 1.05
N THR A 72 -2.38 -5.97 1.35
CA THR A 72 -2.09 -6.62 2.64
C THR A 72 -0.59 -6.73 2.89
N LEU A 73 0.16 -7.20 1.90
CA LEU A 73 1.61 -7.35 2.01
C LEU A 73 2.32 -6.00 2.18
N ALA A 74 1.90 -4.97 1.44
CA ALA A 74 2.47 -3.63 1.54
C ALA A 74 2.15 -2.99 2.90
N ARG A 75 0.91 -3.10 3.36
CA ARG A 75 0.45 -2.57 4.65
C ARG A 75 1.12 -3.25 5.85
N GLY A 76 1.49 -4.53 5.72
CA GLY A 76 2.23 -5.28 6.74
C GLY A 76 3.75 -5.08 6.69
N ALA A 77 4.29 -4.41 5.68
CA ALA A 77 5.73 -4.30 5.43
C ALA A 77 6.41 -3.27 6.35
N ASN A 78 6.47 -3.57 7.64
CA ASN A 78 7.21 -2.75 8.60
C ASN A 78 8.72 -3.06 8.51
N PRO A 79 9.59 -2.03 8.51
CA PRO A 79 11.03 -2.23 8.48
C PRO A 79 11.51 -3.13 9.61
N GLY A 80 12.31 -4.14 9.28
CA GLY A 80 12.94 -5.04 10.25
C GLY A 80 12.00 -6.01 10.99
N LYS A 81 10.70 -6.05 10.64
CA LYS A 81 9.74 -6.97 11.27
C LYS A 81 9.19 -7.97 10.27
N ASP A 82 9.08 -9.22 10.71
CA ASP A 82 8.37 -10.26 9.97
C ASP A 82 6.86 -10.02 10.03
N GLN A 83 6.17 -10.46 8.98
CA GLN A 83 4.73 -10.31 8.84
C GLN A 83 4.05 -11.68 8.84
N ALA A 84 3.19 -11.94 9.81
CA ALA A 84 2.28 -13.07 9.75
C ALA A 84 1.18 -12.78 8.72
N LEU A 85 0.97 -13.68 7.77
CA LEU A 85 -0.08 -13.53 6.77
C LEU A 85 -1.29 -14.38 7.19
N ALA A 86 -2.32 -13.72 7.67
CA ALA A 86 -3.60 -14.34 8.00
C ALA A 86 -4.63 -14.05 6.89
N GLU A 87 -5.49 -15.03 6.64
CA GLU A 87 -6.53 -14.95 5.62
C GLU A 87 -7.48 -13.77 5.83
N ASP A 88 -7.86 -13.51 7.09
CA ASP A 88 -8.75 -12.41 7.47
C ASP A 88 -8.19 -11.03 7.08
N TRP A 89 -6.88 -10.87 7.09
CA TRP A 89 -6.25 -9.60 6.70
C TRP A 89 -6.39 -9.35 5.20
N VAL A 90 -6.28 -10.41 4.40
CA VAL A 90 -6.48 -10.31 2.94
C VAL A 90 -7.96 -10.04 2.63
N GLY A 91 -8.87 -10.66 3.38
CA GLY A 91 -10.30 -10.37 3.33
C GLY A 91 -10.61 -8.91 3.66
N GLY A 92 -9.98 -8.36 4.70
CA GLY A 92 -10.09 -6.93 5.07
C GLY A 92 -9.61 -5.99 3.95
N SER A 93 -8.51 -6.32 3.30
CA SER A 93 -7.99 -5.55 2.15
C SER A 93 -8.91 -5.62 0.94
N ARG A 94 -9.54 -6.78 0.68
CA ARG A 94 -10.58 -6.91 -0.35
C ARG A 94 -11.78 -6.01 -0.04
N ASN A 95 -12.23 -5.98 1.20
CA ASN A 95 -13.34 -5.11 1.62
C ASN A 95 -13.01 -3.63 1.39
N PHE A 96 -11.76 -3.23 1.63
CA PHE A 96 -11.30 -1.87 1.32
C PHE A 96 -11.37 -1.56 -0.17
N ALA A 97 -10.86 -2.45 -1.03
CA ALA A 97 -10.98 -2.28 -2.49
C ALA A 97 -12.45 -2.22 -2.94
N THR A 98 -13.31 -3.06 -2.37
CA THR A 98 -14.76 -3.05 -2.64
C THR A 98 -15.41 -1.73 -2.20
N LYS A 99 -14.99 -1.17 -1.05
CA LYS A 99 -15.51 0.13 -0.58
C LYS A 99 -15.16 1.24 -1.55
N LEU A 100 -13.93 1.29 -2.06
CA LEU A 100 -13.51 2.26 -3.09
C LEU A 100 -14.31 2.12 -4.39
N TRP A 101 -14.50 0.89 -4.84
CA TRP A 101 -15.34 0.60 -6.01
C TRP A 101 -16.77 1.10 -5.83
N ASN A 102 -17.39 0.80 -4.69
CA ASN A 102 -18.75 1.22 -4.41
C ASN A 102 -18.86 2.74 -4.23
N ALA A 103 -17.88 3.41 -3.64
CA ALA A 103 -17.81 4.86 -3.54
C ALA A 103 -17.79 5.52 -4.93
N THR A 104 -16.91 5.01 -5.81
CA THR A 104 -16.81 5.49 -7.19
C THR A 104 -18.11 5.25 -7.95
N ARG A 105 -18.68 4.04 -7.84
CA ARG A 105 -19.96 3.71 -8.46
C ARG A 105 -21.11 4.62 -7.98
N PHE A 106 -21.17 4.87 -6.68
CA PHE A 106 -22.13 5.78 -6.09
C PHE A 106 -22.00 7.20 -6.68
N ALA A 107 -20.79 7.75 -6.75
CA ALA A 107 -20.54 9.05 -7.34
C ALA A 107 -21.01 9.11 -8.81
N MET A 108 -20.65 8.11 -9.61
CA MET A 108 -21.07 8.03 -11.03
C MET A 108 -22.59 7.94 -11.19
N MET A 109 -23.28 7.18 -10.34
CA MET A 109 -24.75 7.06 -10.37
C MET A 109 -25.44 8.38 -10.01
N ASN A 110 -24.78 9.27 -9.29
CA ASN A 110 -25.25 10.60 -8.94
C ASN A 110 -24.70 11.70 -9.89
N GLY A 111 -24.26 11.32 -11.09
CA GLY A 111 -23.91 12.26 -12.14
C GLY A 111 -22.48 12.78 -12.10
N ALA A 112 -21.61 12.24 -11.23
CA ALA A 112 -20.20 12.61 -11.25
C ALA A 112 -19.56 12.17 -12.58
N THR A 113 -18.87 13.10 -13.24
CA THR A 113 -18.13 12.88 -14.48
C THR A 113 -16.68 13.28 -14.29
N ILE A 114 -15.79 12.59 -15.01
CA ILE A 114 -14.37 12.97 -15.03
C ILE A 114 -14.26 14.21 -15.93
N GLN A 115 -13.96 15.36 -15.32
CA GLN A 115 -13.59 16.58 -16.01
C GLN A 115 -12.07 16.76 -15.91
N GLY A 116 -11.42 17.25 -16.96
CA GLY A 116 -9.97 17.30 -17.05
C GLY A 116 -9.29 18.21 -16.03
N GLU A 117 -9.98 19.19 -15.48
CA GLU A 117 -9.46 20.14 -14.49
C GLU A 117 -10.40 20.28 -13.30
N LEU A 118 -9.82 20.50 -12.13
CA LEU A 118 -10.61 20.83 -10.93
C LEU A 118 -11.27 22.21 -11.10
N PRO A 119 -12.49 22.41 -10.59
CA PRO A 119 -13.13 23.72 -10.56
C PRO A 119 -12.26 24.75 -9.80
N ALA A 120 -12.39 26.03 -10.17
CA ALA A 120 -11.71 27.09 -9.47
C ALA A 120 -12.04 27.07 -7.96
N THR A 121 -11.05 27.24 -7.10
CA THR A 121 -11.22 27.17 -5.62
C THR A 121 -12.32 28.10 -5.10
N ALA A 122 -12.55 29.24 -5.77
CA ALA A 122 -13.60 30.21 -5.40
C ALA A 122 -15.02 29.64 -5.57
N SER A 123 -15.23 28.68 -6.49
CA SER A 123 -16.53 28.06 -6.74
C SER A 123 -16.82 26.86 -5.85
N LEU A 124 -15.84 26.37 -5.12
CA LEU A 124 -15.99 25.22 -4.22
C LEU A 124 -16.61 25.64 -2.88
N ASN A 125 -17.49 24.79 -2.37
CA ASN A 125 -18.06 24.94 -1.02
C ASN A 125 -17.03 24.59 0.07
N GLY A 126 -17.39 24.73 1.34
CA GLY A 126 -16.50 24.47 2.47
C GLY A 126 -16.08 23.00 2.58
N ILE A 127 -16.98 22.07 2.25
CA ILE A 127 -16.76 20.63 2.32
C ILE A 127 -15.79 20.19 1.23
N ASP A 128 -15.97 20.71 0.01
CA ASP A 128 -15.06 20.42 -1.11
C ASP A 128 -13.65 20.93 -0.84
N LYS A 129 -13.51 22.13 -0.29
CA LYS A 129 -12.22 22.69 0.11
C LYS A 129 -11.56 21.84 1.19
N TRP A 130 -12.33 21.36 2.17
CA TRP A 130 -11.83 20.52 3.22
C TRP A 130 -11.26 19.21 2.67
N ILE A 131 -12.02 18.47 1.85
CA ILE A 131 -11.53 17.18 1.33
C ILE A 131 -10.32 17.34 0.41
N LEU A 132 -10.26 18.40 -0.39
CA LEU A 132 -9.10 18.69 -1.23
C LEU A 132 -7.86 19.05 -0.41
N SER A 133 -8.02 19.76 0.70
CA SER A 133 -6.93 20.02 1.65
C SER A 133 -6.43 18.72 2.27
N ARG A 134 -7.34 17.85 2.74
CA ARG A 134 -7.00 16.52 3.29
C ARG A 134 -6.29 15.65 2.27
N LEU A 135 -6.73 15.68 1.00
CA LEU A 135 -6.08 14.97 -0.09
C LEU A 135 -4.65 15.47 -0.32
N SER A 136 -4.46 16.79 -0.37
CA SER A 136 -3.13 17.40 -0.57
C SER A 136 -2.16 17.03 0.56
N GLU A 137 -2.61 17.11 1.81
CA GLU A 137 -1.83 16.66 2.98
C GLU A 137 -1.47 15.18 2.87
N THR A 138 -2.45 14.34 2.49
CA THR A 138 -2.25 12.90 2.33
C THR A 138 -1.23 12.59 1.26
N ILE A 139 -1.29 13.24 0.10
CA ILE A 139 -0.33 13.05 -0.99
C ILE A 139 1.09 13.39 -0.51
N SER A 140 1.26 14.57 0.11
CA SER A 140 2.58 15.00 0.60
C SER A 140 3.17 14.05 1.64
N GLU A 141 2.34 13.56 2.57
CA GLU A 141 2.77 12.61 3.59
C GLU A 141 3.11 11.23 2.98
N VAL A 142 2.27 10.72 2.07
CA VAL A 142 2.50 9.43 1.38
C VAL A 142 3.78 9.48 0.56
N ASP A 143 4.03 10.54 -0.18
CA ASP A 143 5.26 10.70 -0.96
C ASP A 143 6.50 10.64 -0.06
N SER A 144 6.50 11.38 1.04
CA SER A 144 7.59 11.34 2.02
C SER A 144 7.81 9.96 2.64
N LEU A 145 6.71 9.24 2.97
CA LEU A 145 6.78 7.89 3.51
C LEU A 145 7.31 6.88 2.49
N LEU A 146 6.92 7.00 1.23
CA LEU A 146 7.42 6.13 0.16
C LEU A 146 8.91 6.38 -0.12
N GLU A 147 9.36 7.64 -0.12
CA GLU A 147 10.78 7.99 -0.24
C GLU A 147 11.62 7.41 0.89
N SER A 148 11.03 7.33 2.10
CA SER A 148 11.66 6.75 3.29
C SER A 148 11.52 5.22 3.38
N TYR A 149 10.91 4.56 2.39
CA TYR A 149 10.60 3.12 2.37
C TYR A 149 9.63 2.66 3.49
N GLU A 150 8.82 3.55 4.04
CA GLU A 150 7.84 3.27 5.09
C GLU A 150 6.48 2.85 4.50
N PHE A 151 6.46 1.75 3.75
CA PHE A 151 5.29 1.30 2.98
C PHE A 151 4.05 1.04 3.84
N ALA A 152 4.22 0.45 5.02
CA ALA A 152 3.10 0.18 5.92
C ALA A 152 2.37 1.46 6.32
N ARG A 153 3.11 2.50 6.71
CA ARG A 153 2.55 3.80 7.10
C ARG A 153 1.92 4.52 5.91
N ALA A 154 2.55 4.43 4.73
CA ALA A 154 1.96 4.99 3.50
C ALA A 154 0.61 4.34 3.18
N CYS A 155 0.50 3.01 3.27
CA CYS A 155 -0.75 2.28 3.08
C CYS A 155 -1.81 2.65 4.14
N ASP A 156 -1.42 2.77 5.40
CA ASP A 156 -2.33 3.20 6.48
C ASP A 156 -2.84 4.62 6.24
N ARG A 157 -1.98 5.54 5.82
CA ARG A 157 -2.38 6.91 5.52
C ARG A 157 -3.40 6.98 4.38
N ILE A 158 -3.16 6.22 3.29
CA ILE A 158 -4.11 6.10 2.17
C ILE A 158 -5.43 5.48 2.65
N TYR A 159 -5.36 4.42 3.45
CA TYR A 159 -6.52 3.73 3.97
C TYR A 159 -7.42 4.67 4.79
N HIS A 160 -6.85 5.40 5.74
CA HIS A 160 -7.61 6.31 6.60
C HIS A 160 -8.18 7.50 5.83
N PHE A 161 -7.44 8.10 4.91
CA PHE A 161 -8.00 9.12 4.03
C PHE A 161 -9.20 8.61 3.23
N ALA A 162 -9.03 7.46 2.58
CA ALA A 162 -10.07 6.94 1.69
C ALA A 162 -11.28 6.41 2.47
N TRP A 163 -11.05 5.72 3.59
CA TRP A 163 -12.14 5.16 4.38
C TRP A 163 -12.85 6.22 5.20
N ASP A 164 -12.10 6.93 6.03
CA ASP A 164 -12.67 7.83 7.04
C ASP A 164 -13.03 9.19 6.40
N ASP A 165 -12.05 9.89 5.80
CA ASP A 165 -12.28 11.25 5.30
C ASP A 165 -13.20 11.25 4.05
N LEU A 166 -12.87 10.43 3.04
CA LEU A 166 -13.60 10.42 1.77
C LEU A 166 -14.95 9.69 1.87
N CYS A 167 -14.93 8.41 2.31
CA CYS A 167 -16.13 7.59 2.26
C CYS A 167 -17.10 7.87 3.40
N ASP A 168 -16.62 7.98 4.66
CA ASP A 168 -17.51 8.11 5.80
C ASP A 168 -17.98 9.55 6.00
N TRP A 169 -17.17 10.55 5.64
CA TRP A 169 -17.53 11.96 5.79
C TRP A 169 -17.91 12.64 4.48
N TYR A 170 -16.96 12.75 3.54
CA TYR A 170 -17.20 13.58 2.36
C TYR A 170 -18.37 13.09 1.50
N LEU A 171 -18.45 11.78 1.22
CA LEU A 171 -19.55 11.23 0.43
C LEU A 171 -20.90 11.41 1.11
N GLU A 172 -20.99 11.29 2.42
CA GLU A 172 -22.24 11.50 3.15
C GLU A 172 -22.66 12.98 3.11
N LEU A 173 -21.72 13.89 3.36
CA LEU A 173 -21.99 15.32 3.33
C LEU A 173 -22.32 15.83 1.91
N SER A 174 -21.78 15.19 0.87
CA SER A 174 -22.04 15.56 -0.52
C SER A 174 -23.44 15.16 -1.02
N LYS A 175 -24.16 14.28 -0.30
CA LYS A 175 -25.51 13.84 -0.71
C LYS A 175 -26.50 14.99 -0.84
N GLU A 176 -26.38 16.01 -0.01
CA GLU A 176 -27.22 17.21 -0.11
C GLU A 176 -27.00 17.99 -1.42
N SER A 177 -25.81 17.86 -2.02
CA SER A 177 -25.48 18.51 -3.30
C SER A 177 -25.99 17.75 -4.52
N PHE A 178 -26.42 16.48 -4.35
CA PHE A 178 -26.97 15.65 -5.42
C PHE A 178 -28.50 15.71 -5.50
N ALA A 179 -29.17 16.32 -4.53
CA ALA A 179 -30.61 16.53 -4.48
C ALA A 179 -31.01 17.83 -5.19
#